data_bcbd6cea364ce62f6f6bd5e3a88ecc10
#
_entry.id   bcbd6cea364ce62f6f6bd5e3a88ecc10
#
_cell.length_a   1.000
_cell.length_b   1.000
_cell.length_c   1.000
_cell.angle_alpha   90.00
_cell.angle_beta   90.00
_cell.angle_gamma   90.00
#
_symmetry.space_group_name_H-M   'P 1'
#
loop_
_entity.id
_entity.type
_entity.pdbx_description
1 polymer ?
#
loop_
_entity_poly.entity_id
_entity_poly.type
_entity_poly.pdbx_seq_one_letter_code
_entity_poly.pdbx_strand_id
1 'polypeptide(L)'
;MKLQDLLDYGGDIAIQCHDNPDADALASGWGIFSYLESKGRKPLLFYGGRNGISKPNLVKMVGAFGIPVRHCPGMERFDGLLLDVDCQYGAGNVQRIEAPLASVVDHHVQEKALPELCVFQPGVGSCSVLVWRMLADAGFPLSRELQTALLYGLYTDTNAYSESRHPLDRDMRDALTDIDMDVFNSLRLSNMSEDGIRLVGRALETLAIDRASSCATLNVEGCDPNVLGYISDLVLEVDGVDSVAVSSWQGDGGCKFSVRSAVREVPAPQLAQFIARGLGSAGGHEAKAGGWISGEKFRALGTGAGIQDFMAERMRLFRETHAVVDCSRPETLPDLEGFQAYRKLKVVRGAVFGEELCAVPSKLRVRTLEGDMEIGSAGAVIVFGVAGEVYAMGRERFEKTYQLLEGPYSRPDAPIKGYQPNVLDMDAGRLFSLEELVSLAHACVSRDESVIRARQLGESEHVLVFTRWDPRRPFAGGPGDWLACYGEGDYAVIGRDIFERSYQDA
;
A
#
# COMPACT_ATOMS: atom_id res chain seq x y z
N MET A 1 15.35 -14.11 -8.57
CA MET A 1 16.68 -13.56 -8.91
C MET A 1 17.64 -13.70 -7.72
N LYS A 2 18.91 -14.02 -7.98
CA LYS A 2 20.01 -14.00 -6.99
C LYS A 2 21.04 -12.95 -7.44
N LEU A 3 21.90 -12.48 -6.55
CA LEU A 3 22.98 -11.56 -6.93
C LEU A 3 23.94 -12.14 -7.97
N GLN A 4 24.07 -13.48 -8.03
CA GLN A 4 24.85 -14.16 -9.05
C GLN A 4 24.29 -13.92 -10.46
N ASP A 5 22.98 -13.87 -10.62
CA ASP A 5 22.34 -13.63 -11.93
C ASP A 5 22.74 -12.29 -12.51
N LEU A 6 22.97 -11.28 -11.64
CA LEU A 6 23.49 -9.95 -12.07
C LEU A 6 24.96 -10.03 -12.52
N LEU A 7 25.78 -10.90 -11.89
CA LEU A 7 27.16 -11.09 -12.30
C LEU A 7 27.28 -11.84 -13.64
N ASP A 8 26.38 -12.80 -13.87
CA ASP A 8 26.34 -13.62 -15.09
C ASP A 8 25.90 -12.79 -16.31
N TYR A 9 25.28 -11.63 -16.10
CA TYR A 9 24.99 -10.68 -17.17
C TYR A 9 26.29 -10.02 -17.67
N GLY A 10 26.64 -10.24 -18.93
CA GLY A 10 27.91 -9.80 -19.51
C GLY A 10 28.03 -8.31 -19.86
N GLY A 11 26.92 -7.56 -19.83
CA GLY A 11 26.86 -6.14 -20.20
C GLY A 11 26.96 -5.18 -19.02
N ASP A 12 26.72 -3.89 -19.27
CA ASP A 12 26.69 -2.85 -18.24
C ASP A 12 25.43 -2.98 -17.36
N ILE A 13 25.56 -2.57 -16.09
CA ILE A 13 24.48 -2.62 -15.09
C ILE A 13 24.25 -1.22 -14.54
N ALA A 14 23.00 -0.78 -14.53
CA ALA A 14 22.57 0.41 -13.82
C ALA A 14 21.57 0.03 -12.73
N ILE A 15 21.71 0.62 -11.55
CA ILE A 15 20.85 0.46 -10.39
C ILE A 15 20.11 1.77 -10.21
N GLN A 16 18.80 1.75 -10.43
CA GLN A 16 17.92 2.92 -10.33
C GLN A 16 17.12 2.86 -9.04
N CYS A 17 17.22 3.90 -8.20
CA CYS A 17 16.30 4.17 -7.12
C CYS A 17 15.10 4.96 -7.65
N HIS A 18 14.00 5.01 -6.88
CA HIS A 18 12.85 5.86 -7.24
C HIS A 18 13.23 7.36 -7.29
N ASP A 19 12.40 8.19 -7.92
CA ASP A 19 12.71 9.58 -8.29
C ASP A 19 12.96 10.53 -7.10
N ASN A 20 12.46 10.21 -5.93
CA ASN A 20 12.74 10.93 -4.70
C ASN A 20 13.30 9.97 -3.64
N PRO A 21 14.51 9.43 -3.85
CA PRO A 21 15.03 8.34 -3.05
C PRO A 21 15.03 8.70 -1.57
N ASP A 22 14.61 7.75 -0.75
CA ASP A 22 14.70 7.81 0.69
C ASP A 22 15.89 7.00 1.22
N ALA A 23 15.93 6.77 2.53
CA ALA A 23 17.05 6.05 3.13
C ALA A 23 17.04 4.56 2.76
N ASP A 24 15.86 3.97 2.55
CA ASP A 24 15.73 2.57 2.16
C ASP A 24 16.22 2.33 0.73
N ALA A 25 15.74 3.15 -0.23
CA ALA A 25 16.20 3.10 -1.62
C ALA A 25 17.73 3.28 -1.74
N LEU A 26 18.28 4.27 -0.99
CA LEU A 26 19.72 4.54 -1.01
C LEU A 26 20.55 3.40 -0.40
N ALA A 27 20.15 2.86 0.75
CA ALA A 27 20.84 1.74 1.40
C ALA A 27 20.78 0.48 0.54
N SER A 28 19.61 0.18 -0.01
CA SER A 28 19.37 -0.99 -0.86
C SER A 28 20.17 -0.91 -2.16
N GLY A 29 20.11 0.20 -2.86
CA GLY A 29 20.88 0.41 -4.07
C GLY A 29 22.39 0.33 -3.82
N TRP A 30 22.86 0.94 -2.72
CA TRP A 30 24.27 0.90 -2.34
C TRP A 30 24.74 -0.51 -1.93
N GLY A 31 23.91 -1.29 -1.28
CA GLY A 31 24.21 -2.68 -0.94
C GLY A 31 24.51 -3.54 -2.18
N ILE A 32 23.64 -3.46 -3.20
CA ILE A 32 23.84 -4.17 -4.46
C ILE A 32 25.05 -3.61 -5.24
N PHE A 33 25.20 -2.29 -5.26
CA PHE A 33 26.36 -1.62 -5.85
C PHE A 33 27.66 -2.15 -5.26
N SER A 34 27.79 -2.17 -3.92
CA SER A 34 28.97 -2.61 -3.21
C SER A 34 29.33 -4.07 -3.49
N TYR A 35 28.32 -4.94 -3.56
CA TYR A 35 28.52 -6.33 -3.96
C TYR A 35 29.08 -6.45 -5.38
N LEU A 36 28.46 -5.79 -6.36
CA LEU A 36 28.91 -5.83 -7.76
C LEU A 36 30.32 -5.25 -7.92
N GLU A 37 30.61 -4.14 -7.25
CA GLU A 37 31.95 -3.52 -7.27
C GLU A 37 33.00 -4.45 -6.69
N SER A 38 32.71 -5.15 -5.59
CA SER A 38 33.61 -6.16 -5.00
C SER A 38 33.97 -7.32 -5.92
N LYS A 39 33.11 -7.58 -6.93
CA LYS A 39 33.31 -8.58 -7.96
C LYS A 39 33.93 -8.01 -9.26
N GLY A 40 34.44 -6.77 -9.20
CA GLY A 40 35.08 -6.11 -10.32
C GLY A 40 34.14 -5.50 -11.36
N ARG A 41 32.83 -5.45 -11.11
CA ARG A 41 31.88 -4.75 -11.97
C ARG A 41 31.92 -3.25 -11.66
N LYS A 42 31.43 -2.43 -12.58
CA LYS A 42 31.34 -0.98 -12.42
C LYS A 42 29.89 -0.52 -12.64
N PRO A 43 28.97 -0.83 -11.73
CA PRO A 43 27.58 -0.44 -11.92
C PRO A 43 27.42 1.08 -11.79
N LEU A 44 26.38 1.62 -12.43
CA LEU A 44 25.91 2.98 -12.18
C LEU A 44 24.80 2.93 -11.11
N LEU A 45 24.99 3.61 -9.99
CA LEU A 45 23.91 3.83 -9.00
C LEU A 45 23.36 5.25 -9.21
N PHE A 46 22.05 5.36 -9.46
CA PHE A 46 21.45 6.65 -9.79
C PHE A 46 19.96 6.72 -9.45
N TYR A 47 19.41 7.91 -9.55
CA TYR A 47 17.96 8.18 -9.51
C TYR A 47 17.60 9.24 -10.54
N GLY A 48 16.35 9.22 -11.01
CA GLY A 48 15.79 10.19 -11.93
C GLY A 48 15.15 11.37 -11.22
N GLY A 49 13.97 11.79 -11.71
CA GLY A 49 13.16 12.82 -11.11
C GLY A 49 13.69 14.25 -11.33
N ARG A 50 12.88 15.21 -10.94
CA ARG A 50 13.19 16.65 -11.17
C ARG A 50 14.16 17.22 -10.14
N ASN A 51 14.13 16.72 -8.91
CA ASN A 51 14.82 17.32 -7.77
C ASN A 51 15.95 16.43 -7.29
N GLY A 52 17.09 17.04 -6.96
CA GLY A 52 18.17 16.36 -6.26
C GLY A 52 17.82 16.07 -4.79
N ILE A 53 18.55 15.16 -4.18
CA ILE A 53 18.42 14.87 -2.75
C ILE A 53 18.70 16.15 -1.94
N SER A 54 17.72 16.61 -1.17
CA SER A 54 17.80 17.83 -0.37
C SER A 54 17.48 17.61 1.12
N LYS A 55 16.88 16.47 1.48
CA LYS A 55 16.62 16.10 2.88
C LYS A 55 17.94 16.05 3.66
N PRO A 56 18.06 16.76 4.80
CA PRO A 56 19.32 16.85 5.54
C PRO A 56 19.89 15.48 5.97
N ASN A 57 19.05 14.57 6.43
CA ASN A 57 19.46 13.22 6.80
C ASN A 57 19.99 12.41 5.61
N LEU A 58 19.39 12.55 4.42
CA LEU A 58 19.83 11.83 3.22
C LEU A 58 21.13 12.43 2.66
N VAL A 59 21.24 13.76 2.62
CA VAL A 59 22.50 14.43 2.25
C VAL A 59 23.64 13.98 3.19
N LYS A 60 23.35 13.92 4.50
CA LYS A 60 24.30 13.43 5.49
C LYS A 60 24.61 11.95 5.30
N MET A 61 23.63 11.11 5.01
CA MET A 61 23.80 9.68 4.76
C MET A 61 24.72 9.44 3.56
N VAL A 62 24.43 10.10 2.43
CA VAL A 62 25.28 10.01 1.22
C VAL A 62 26.71 10.44 1.52
N GLY A 63 26.89 11.54 2.25
CA GLY A 63 28.22 12.05 2.61
C GLY A 63 28.97 11.17 3.62
N ALA A 64 28.29 10.71 4.68
CA ALA A 64 28.90 9.92 5.74
C ALA A 64 29.36 8.54 5.27
N PHE A 65 28.59 7.90 4.39
CA PHE A 65 28.91 6.56 3.86
C PHE A 65 29.59 6.61 2.50
N GLY A 66 29.72 7.77 1.86
CA GLY A 66 30.32 7.90 0.52
C GLY A 66 29.49 7.18 -0.54
N ILE A 67 28.16 7.17 -0.43
CA ILE A 67 27.27 6.47 -1.40
C ILE A 67 27.43 7.11 -2.79
N PRO A 68 27.85 6.34 -3.83
CA PRO A 68 28.16 6.89 -5.14
C PRO A 68 26.93 7.13 -6.02
N VAL A 69 25.82 7.56 -5.40
CA VAL A 69 24.56 7.80 -6.09
C VAL A 69 24.63 9.06 -6.95
N ARG A 70 24.12 9.01 -8.18
CA ARG A 70 24.08 10.11 -9.13
C ARG A 70 22.65 10.55 -9.42
N HIS A 71 22.44 11.86 -9.51
CA HIS A 71 21.20 12.42 -10.02
C HIS A 71 21.27 12.53 -11.55
N CYS A 72 20.42 11.78 -12.24
CA CYS A 72 20.39 11.70 -13.71
C CYS A 72 19.00 12.05 -14.25
N PRO A 73 18.52 13.30 -14.06
CA PRO A 73 17.23 13.71 -14.59
C PRO A 73 17.26 13.69 -16.12
N GLY A 74 16.21 13.14 -16.74
CA GLY A 74 16.09 13.08 -18.19
C GLY A 74 16.86 11.96 -18.87
N MET A 75 17.38 10.97 -18.14
CA MET A 75 17.88 9.75 -18.76
C MET A 75 16.70 8.97 -19.35
N GLU A 76 16.66 8.77 -20.66
CA GLU A 76 15.56 8.09 -21.36
C GLU A 76 15.89 6.63 -21.70
N ARG A 77 17.18 6.30 -21.81
CA ARG A 77 17.65 4.98 -22.25
C ARG A 77 18.94 4.58 -21.56
N PHE A 78 19.08 3.29 -21.29
CA PHE A 78 20.30 2.64 -20.83
C PHE A 78 20.54 1.35 -21.65
N ASP A 79 21.73 1.19 -22.23
CA ASP A 79 22.07 0.06 -23.09
C ASP A 79 22.67 -1.11 -22.27
N GLY A 80 21.92 -1.64 -21.31
CA GLY A 80 22.36 -2.69 -20.42
C GLY A 80 21.22 -3.26 -19.59
N LEU A 81 21.56 -3.89 -18.46
CA LEU A 81 20.59 -4.32 -17.46
C LEU A 81 20.26 -3.16 -16.53
N LEU A 82 18.99 -2.77 -16.47
CA LEU A 82 18.46 -1.79 -15.55
C LEU A 82 17.82 -2.53 -14.35
N LEU A 83 18.34 -2.28 -13.16
CA LEU A 83 17.81 -2.83 -11.91
C LEU A 83 17.13 -1.72 -11.12
N ASP A 84 15.80 -1.75 -11.04
CA ASP A 84 15.02 -0.87 -10.20
C ASP A 84 15.03 -1.41 -8.77
N VAL A 85 15.34 -0.54 -7.81
CA VAL A 85 15.45 -0.89 -6.39
C VAL A 85 14.53 0.01 -5.60
N ASP A 86 13.70 -0.63 -4.75
CA ASP A 86 12.67 0.03 -3.95
C ASP A 86 11.59 0.73 -4.79
N CYS A 87 11.38 0.21 -5.98
CA CYS A 87 10.35 0.64 -6.91
C CYS A 87 10.16 -0.40 -8.02
N GLN A 88 9.08 -0.26 -8.79
CA GLN A 88 8.76 -1.18 -9.88
C GLN A 88 8.91 -0.49 -11.23
N TYR A 89 9.50 -1.18 -12.20
CA TYR A 89 9.73 -0.66 -13.54
C TYR A 89 8.46 -0.05 -14.17
N GLY A 90 8.54 1.26 -14.42
CA GLY A 90 7.43 2.03 -14.99
C GLY A 90 6.29 2.34 -14.01
N ALA A 91 6.50 2.21 -12.70
CA ALA A 91 5.59 2.74 -11.68
C ALA A 91 5.60 4.28 -11.66
N GLY A 92 4.59 4.87 -10.99
CA GLY A 92 4.40 6.32 -10.99
C GLY A 92 5.43 7.12 -10.19
N ASN A 93 6.26 6.44 -9.38
CA ASN A 93 7.29 7.03 -8.53
C ASN A 93 8.72 6.90 -9.10
N VAL A 94 8.89 6.31 -10.28
CA VAL A 94 10.19 6.12 -10.93
C VAL A 94 10.12 6.52 -12.40
N GLN A 95 11.12 7.25 -12.86
CA GLN A 95 11.29 7.59 -14.27
C GLN A 95 11.52 6.31 -15.08
N ARG A 96 10.62 6.03 -16.01
CA ARG A 96 10.78 4.90 -16.91
C ARG A 96 11.93 5.14 -17.87
N ILE A 97 12.90 4.24 -17.87
CA ILE A 97 14.07 4.25 -18.75
C ILE A 97 14.00 3.03 -19.65
N GLU A 98 14.15 3.23 -20.95
CA GLU A 98 14.20 2.11 -21.89
C GLU A 98 15.50 1.32 -21.69
N ALA A 99 15.38 0.02 -21.48
CA ALA A 99 16.52 -0.89 -21.33
C ALA A 99 16.24 -2.23 -22.01
N PRO A 100 17.27 -2.90 -22.58
CA PRO A 100 17.14 -4.23 -23.18
C PRO A 100 16.67 -5.29 -22.17
N LEU A 101 17.05 -5.14 -20.90
CA LEU A 101 16.69 -6.02 -19.81
C LEU A 101 16.38 -5.18 -18.56
N ALA A 102 15.19 -5.36 -18.00
CA ALA A 102 14.79 -4.78 -16.72
C ALA A 102 14.77 -5.84 -15.62
N SER A 103 15.08 -5.43 -14.40
CA SER A 103 15.05 -6.23 -13.20
C SER A 103 14.50 -5.40 -12.04
N VAL A 104 13.98 -6.04 -11.00
CA VAL A 104 13.35 -5.34 -9.86
C VAL A 104 13.73 -6.00 -8.56
N VAL A 105 14.05 -5.20 -7.53
CA VAL A 105 14.09 -5.59 -6.12
C VAL A 105 13.18 -4.65 -5.35
N ASP A 106 12.02 -5.14 -4.89
CA ASP A 106 11.00 -4.29 -4.31
C ASP A 106 10.13 -5.00 -3.26
N HIS A 107 9.68 -4.26 -2.26
CA HIS A 107 8.83 -4.72 -1.18
C HIS A 107 7.42 -4.11 -1.18
N HIS A 108 7.16 -3.17 -2.06
CA HIS A 108 5.86 -2.52 -2.19
C HIS A 108 4.78 -3.45 -2.74
N VAL A 109 3.54 -3.00 -2.69
CA VAL A 109 2.42 -3.69 -3.34
C VAL A 109 2.62 -3.67 -4.86
N GLN A 110 2.38 -4.80 -5.53
CA GLN A 110 2.55 -4.87 -6.98
C GLN A 110 1.60 -3.92 -7.72
N GLU A 111 2.18 -2.99 -8.47
CA GLU A 111 1.46 -2.04 -9.33
C GLU A 111 1.60 -2.35 -10.81
N LYS A 112 2.70 -2.96 -11.20
CA LYS A 112 3.07 -3.25 -12.60
C LYS A 112 3.38 -4.72 -12.78
N ALA A 113 3.38 -5.16 -14.04
CA ALA A 113 3.91 -6.47 -14.39
C ALA A 113 5.41 -6.51 -14.04
N LEU A 114 5.81 -7.51 -13.25
CA LEU A 114 7.19 -7.67 -12.84
C LEU A 114 8.01 -8.32 -13.96
N PRO A 115 9.28 -7.94 -14.13
CA PRO A 115 10.18 -8.63 -15.04
C PRO A 115 10.49 -10.04 -14.53
N GLU A 116 10.95 -10.91 -15.42
CA GLU A 116 11.35 -12.29 -15.08
C GLU A 116 12.44 -12.34 -14.00
N LEU A 117 13.41 -11.41 -14.12
CA LEU A 117 14.46 -11.25 -13.10
C LEU A 117 13.99 -10.27 -12.02
N CYS A 118 13.41 -10.78 -10.95
CA CYS A 118 13.01 -9.94 -9.81
C CYS A 118 13.22 -10.64 -8.47
N VAL A 119 13.36 -9.83 -7.42
CA VAL A 119 13.14 -10.17 -6.01
C VAL A 119 12.01 -9.29 -5.53
N PHE A 120 10.87 -9.89 -5.27
CA PHE A 120 9.67 -9.15 -4.92
C PHE A 120 8.96 -9.83 -3.76
N GLN A 121 8.85 -9.12 -2.65
CA GLN A 121 8.22 -9.68 -1.45
C GLN A 121 7.45 -8.59 -0.70
N PRO A 122 6.18 -8.35 -1.06
CA PRO A 122 5.34 -7.42 -0.33
C PRO A 122 5.09 -7.92 1.10
N GLY A 123 5.18 -6.99 2.06
CA GLY A 123 4.97 -7.25 3.47
C GLY A 123 6.22 -7.35 4.32
N VAL A 124 7.40 -7.42 3.71
CA VAL A 124 8.67 -7.11 4.37
C VAL A 124 8.71 -5.61 4.65
N GLY A 125 9.28 -5.22 5.78
CA GLY A 125 9.25 -3.85 6.27
C GLY A 125 10.02 -2.84 5.42
N SER A 126 11.00 -3.28 4.60
CA SER A 126 11.78 -2.42 3.70
C SER A 126 12.51 -3.22 2.64
N CYS A 127 12.90 -2.57 1.55
CA CYS A 127 13.76 -3.15 0.52
C CYS A 127 15.16 -3.49 1.06
N SER A 128 15.66 -2.73 2.06
CA SER A 128 16.92 -3.03 2.76
C SER A 128 16.96 -4.43 3.35
N VAL A 129 15.82 -4.96 3.81
CA VAL A 129 15.74 -6.33 4.34
C VAL A 129 15.93 -7.36 3.23
N LEU A 130 15.34 -7.13 2.06
CA LEU A 130 15.52 -8.02 0.90
C LEU A 130 16.97 -8.03 0.43
N VAL A 131 17.57 -6.83 0.32
CA VAL A 131 18.96 -6.68 -0.09
C VAL A 131 19.92 -7.28 0.94
N TRP A 132 19.69 -7.06 2.24
CA TRP A 132 20.43 -7.74 3.29
C TRP A 132 20.39 -9.26 3.12
N ARG A 133 19.22 -9.83 2.90
CA ARG A 133 19.05 -11.26 2.69
C ARG A 133 19.81 -11.76 1.47
N MET A 134 19.73 -11.03 0.34
CA MET A 134 20.46 -11.35 -0.89
C MET A 134 21.98 -11.34 -0.66
N LEU A 135 22.49 -10.35 0.11
CA LEU A 135 23.91 -10.25 0.44
C LEU A 135 24.35 -11.36 1.38
N ALA A 136 23.53 -11.69 2.38
CA ALA A 136 23.80 -12.80 3.31
C ALA A 136 23.82 -14.15 2.57
N ASP A 137 22.87 -14.42 1.68
CA ASP A 137 22.81 -15.63 0.86
C ASP A 137 24.01 -15.74 -0.11
N ALA A 138 24.56 -14.59 -0.56
CA ALA A 138 25.78 -14.53 -1.37
C ALA A 138 27.08 -14.62 -0.55
N GLY A 139 26.99 -14.70 0.79
CA GLY A 139 28.15 -14.71 1.70
C GLY A 139 28.98 -13.41 1.64
N PHE A 140 28.35 -12.28 1.32
CA PHE A 140 29.03 -11.00 1.21
C PHE A 140 29.24 -10.38 2.61
N PRO A 141 30.51 -10.06 3.00
CA PRO A 141 30.77 -9.44 4.28
C PRO A 141 30.31 -7.98 4.27
N LEU A 142 29.42 -7.63 5.19
CA LEU A 142 28.91 -6.27 5.32
C LEU A 142 29.88 -5.42 6.14
N SER A 143 30.31 -4.27 5.60
CA SER A 143 31.05 -3.27 6.36
C SER A 143 30.13 -2.62 7.42
N ARG A 144 30.72 -2.00 8.44
CA ARG A 144 30.00 -1.27 9.47
C ARG A 144 29.08 -0.19 8.89
N GLU A 145 29.56 0.53 7.89
CA GLU A 145 28.80 1.57 7.19
C GLU A 145 27.59 0.99 6.48
N LEU A 146 27.76 -0.13 5.78
CA LEU A 146 26.66 -0.77 5.07
C LEU A 146 25.63 -1.39 6.01
N GLN A 147 26.07 -2.02 7.11
CA GLN A 147 25.16 -2.48 8.17
C GLN A 147 24.36 -1.31 8.74
N THR A 148 25.01 -0.18 9.03
CA THR A 148 24.36 1.03 9.55
C THR A 148 23.36 1.61 8.55
N ALA A 149 23.71 1.67 7.26
CA ALA A 149 22.84 2.17 6.21
C ALA A 149 21.58 1.30 6.03
N LEU A 150 21.74 -0.02 5.93
CA LEU A 150 20.62 -0.96 5.78
C LEU A 150 19.68 -0.92 7.01
N LEU A 151 20.25 -0.86 8.23
CA LEU A 151 19.44 -0.73 9.44
C LEU A 151 18.69 0.59 9.49
N TYR A 152 19.29 1.69 9.00
CA TYR A 152 18.63 2.98 8.91
C TYR A 152 17.52 3.01 7.87
N GLY A 153 17.68 2.32 6.74
CA GLY A 153 16.63 2.10 5.75
C GLY A 153 15.40 1.44 6.38
N LEU A 154 15.57 0.30 7.05
CA LEU A 154 14.49 -0.37 7.77
C LEU A 154 13.87 0.53 8.86
N TYR A 155 14.69 1.28 9.61
CA TYR A 155 14.22 2.19 10.65
C TYR A 155 13.27 3.26 10.10
N THR A 156 13.65 3.89 8.98
CA THR A 156 12.85 4.97 8.39
C THR A 156 11.56 4.44 7.76
N ASP A 157 11.62 3.33 7.07
CA ASP A 157 10.51 2.78 6.30
C ASP A 157 9.44 2.12 7.18
N THR A 158 9.83 1.65 8.36
CA THR A 158 8.93 1.04 9.34
C THR A 158 8.53 1.97 10.49
N ASN A 159 8.64 3.28 10.31
CA ASN A 159 8.31 4.27 11.33
C ASN A 159 8.94 3.92 12.70
N ALA A 160 10.28 3.92 12.73
CA ALA A 160 11.06 3.55 13.91
C ALA A 160 10.73 2.14 14.46
N TYR A 161 10.56 1.18 13.54
CA TYR A 161 10.21 -0.23 13.77
C TYR A 161 8.78 -0.48 14.28
N SER A 162 7.94 0.54 14.45
CA SER A 162 6.56 0.37 14.91
C SER A 162 5.68 -0.39 13.91
N GLU A 163 6.04 -0.35 12.62
CA GLU A 163 5.34 -1.02 11.53
C GLU A 163 6.05 -2.31 11.07
N SER A 164 7.16 -2.70 11.70
CA SER A 164 7.91 -3.94 11.41
C SER A 164 7.10 -5.16 11.85
N ARG A 165 6.55 -5.91 10.89
CA ARG A 165 5.65 -7.05 11.14
C ARG A 165 6.21 -8.38 10.62
N HIS A 166 7.08 -8.34 9.62
CA HIS A 166 7.64 -9.55 9.01
C HIS A 166 8.78 -10.14 9.84
N PRO A 167 8.89 -11.47 9.97
CA PRO A 167 10.01 -12.11 10.68
C PRO A 167 11.40 -11.68 10.18
N LEU A 168 11.58 -11.55 8.85
CA LEU A 168 12.85 -11.12 8.25
C LEU A 168 13.31 -9.72 8.72
N ASP A 169 12.39 -8.82 9.08
CA ASP A 169 12.76 -7.51 9.61
C ASP A 169 13.50 -7.64 10.95
N ARG A 170 13.04 -8.58 11.79
CA ARG A 170 13.69 -8.90 13.06
C ARG A 170 15.00 -9.65 12.86
N ASP A 171 15.00 -10.63 11.95
CA ASP A 171 16.20 -11.40 11.62
C ASP A 171 17.34 -10.51 11.17
N MET A 172 17.03 -9.51 10.30
CA MET A 172 18.02 -8.51 9.89
C MET A 172 18.53 -7.68 11.07
N ARG A 173 17.62 -7.16 11.92
CA ARG A 173 18.00 -6.36 13.10
C ARG A 173 18.92 -7.13 14.05
N ASP A 174 18.63 -8.41 14.26
CA ASP A 174 19.41 -9.26 15.15
C ASP A 174 20.76 -9.65 14.53
N ALA A 175 20.84 -9.77 13.21
CA ALA A 175 22.05 -10.10 12.47
C ALA A 175 23.03 -8.93 12.30
N LEU A 176 22.52 -7.69 12.24
CA LEU A 176 23.35 -6.49 12.07
C LEU A 176 23.87 -6.01 13.44
N THR A 177 25.07 -6.44 13.81
CA THR A 177 25.66 -6.24 15.14
C THR A 177 26.75 -5.17 15.20
N ASP A 178 27.33 -4.78 14.04
CA ASP A 178 28.36 -3.75 13.95
C ASP A 178 27.79 -2.45 13.36
N ILE A 179 27.05 -1.74 14.20
CA ILE A 179 26.36 -0.50 13.82
C ILE A 179 27.10 0.72 14.36
N ASP A 180 27.30 1.72 13.51
CA ASP A 180 27.76 3.04 13.94
C ASP A 180 26.59 3.83 14.53
N MET A 181 26.40 3.70 15.85
CA MET A 181 25.30 4.36 16.55
C MET A 181 25.42 5.88 16.57
N ASP A 182 26.62 6.43 16.46
CA ASP A 182 26.81 7.89 16.41
C ASP A 182 26.31 8.43 15.05
N VAL A 183 26.69 7.77 13.96
CA VAL A 183 26.18 8.10 12.63
C VAL A 183 24.67 7.85 12.57
N PHE A 184 24.19 6.69 13.00
CA PHE A 184 22.77 6.36 13.02
C PHE A 184 21.93 7.42 13.75
N ASN A 185 22.34 7.80 14.97
CA ASN A 185 21.64 8.84 15.72
C ASN A 185 21.74 10.22 15.06
N SER A 186 22.89 10.53 14.45
CA SER A 186 23.08 11.77 13.71
C SER A 186 22.13 11.86 12.50
N LEU A 187 21.90 10.75 11.78
CA LEU A 187 20.91 10.67 10.69
C LEU A 187 19.49 10.84 11.24
N ARG A 188 19.14 10.09 12.26
CA ARG A 188 17.82 10.14 12.91
C ARG A 188 17.43 11.54 13.41
N LEU A 189 18.40 12.31 13.92
CA LEU A 189 18.18 13.66 14.46
C LEU A 189 18.30 14.78 13.40
N SER A 190 18.55 14.45 12.13
CA SER A 190 18.76 15.43 11.06
C SER A 190 17.64 15.44 10.03
N ASN A 191 16.40 15.12 10.42
CA ASN A 191 15.28 14.99 9.47
C ASN A 191 14.78 16.33 8.94
N MET A 192 15.09 17.44 9.57
CA MET A 192 14.51 18.75 9.22
C MET A 192 15.59 19.84 9.19
N SER A 193 15.48 20.74 8.21
CA SER A 193 16.29 21.95 8.14
C SER A 193 15.77 23.05 9.07
N GLU A 194 16.57 24.09 9.33
CA GLU A 194 16.11 25.27 10.06
C GLU A 194 14.93 25.95 9.37
N ASP A 195 14.94 26.06 8.04
CA ASP A 195 13.84 26.61 7.28
C ASP A 195 12.59 25.72 7.39
N GLY A 196 12.77 24.40 7.41
CA GLY A 196 11.68 23.46 7.66
C GLY A 196 11.00 23.67 9.00
N ILE A 197 11.78 23.81 10.10
CA ILE A 197 11.19 24.06 11.42
C ILE A 197 10.52 25.42 11.53
N ARG A 198 11.03 26.45 10.83
CA ARG A 198 10.36 27.76 10.73
C ARG A 198 9.02 27.63 9.99
N LEU A 199 8.98 26.77 8.99
CA LEU A 199 7.76 26.50 8.23
C LEU A 199 6.71 25.78 9.09
N VAL A 200 7.15 24.79 9.90
CA VAL A 200 6.29 24.14 10.91
C VAL A 200 5.69 25.19 11.85
N GLY A 201 6.50 26.12 12.38
CA GLY A 201 6.00 27.20 13.23
C GLY A 201 4.90 28.01 12.57
N ARG A 202 5.11 28.45 11.32
CA ARG A 202 4.06 29.19 10.57
C ARG A 202 2.81 28.36 10.31
N ALA A 203 2.97 27.07 10.02
CA ALA A 203 1.82 26.20 9.84
C ALA A 203 0.98 26.08 11.12
N LEU A 204 1.63 25.93 12.27
CA LEU A 204 0.94 25.84 13.57
C LEU A 204 0.16 27.11 13.93
N GLU A 205 0.56 28.29 13.42
CA GLU A 205 -0.21 29.53 13.58
C GLU A 205 -1.58 29.49 12.85
N THR A 206 -1.72 28.63 11.83
CA THR A 206 -2.97 28.43 11.09
C THR A 206 -3.82 27.29 11.64
N LEU A 207 -3.40 26.62 12.71
CA LEU A 207 -4.06 25.45 13.26
C LEU A 207 -5.52 25.76 13.63
N ALA A 208 -6.44 25.06 13.01
CA ALA A 208 -7.85 25.07 13.35
C ALA A 208 -8.27 23.67 13.83
N ILE A 209 -8.84 23.59 15.03
CA ILE A 209 -9.32 22.35 15.64
C ILE A 209 -10.83 22.41 15.77
N ASP A 210 -11.51 21.47 15.13
CA ASP A 210 -12.93 21.23 15.35
C ASP A 210 -13.09 20.10 16.39
N ARG A 211 -13.44 20.49 17.61
CA ARG A 211 -13.63 19.57 18.72
C ARG A 211 -14.83 18.66 18.55
N ALA A 212 -15.86 19.10 17.80
CA ALA A 212 -17.07 18.31 17.59
C ALA A 212 -16.80 17.10 16.68
N SER A 213 -15.94 17.28 15.68
CA SER A 213 -15.53 16.22 14.77
C SER A 213 -14.13 15.66 15.07
N SER A 214 -13.49 16.06 16.18
CA SER A 214 -12.12 15.65 16.55
C SER A 214 -11.10 15.78 15.40
N CYS A 215 -11.26 16.81 14.57
CA CYS A 215 -10.44 17.05 13.38
C CYS A 215 -9.57 18.29 13.55
N ALA A 216 -8.40 18.27 12.91
CA ALA A 216 -7.57 19.45 12.78
C ALA A 216 -7.20 19.73 11.33
N THR A 217 -7.17 21.00 10.95
CA THR A 217 -6.73 21.44 9.64
C THR A 217 -5.70 22.55 9.74
N LEU A 218 -4.76 22.54 8.82
CA LEU A 218 -3.72 23.56 8.68
C LEU A 218 -3.47 23.85 7.21
N ASN A 219 -3.00 25.08 6.94
CA ASN A 219 -2.50 25.45 5.62
C ASN A 219 -1.14 26.11 5.75
N VAL A 220 -0.21 25.75 4.88
CA VAL A 220 1.11 26.35 4.80
C VAL A 220 1.51 26.53 3.34
N GLU A 221 1.97 27.72 2.96
CA GLU A 221 2.35 28.00 1.58
C GLU A 221 3.75 27.49 1.26
N GLY A 222 3.93 26.92 0.06
CA GLY A 222 5.24 26.55 -0.48
C GLY A 222 5.97 25.46 0.32
N CYS A 223 5.23 24.54 0.94
CA CYS A 223 5.81 23.52 1.80
C CYS A 223 6.28 22.29 1.03
N ASP A 224 7.46 21.82 1.35
CA ASP A 224 7.95 20.50 0.91
C ASP A 224 7.02 19.39 1.41
N PRO A 225 6.66 18.40 0.57
CA PRO A 225 5.79 17.29 0.97
C PRO A 225 6.22 16.53 2.23
N ASN A 226 7.53 16.45 2.47
CA ASN A 226 8.06 15.79 3.67
C ASN A 226 7.75 16.58 4.95
N VAL A 227 7.77 17.92 4.87
CA VAL A 227 7.41 18.81 5.98
C VAL A 227 5.92 18.74 6.24
N LEU A 228 5.07 18.62 5.18
CA LEU A 228 3.63 18.40 5.35
C LEU A 228 3.33 17.15 6.18
N GLY A 229 4.00 16.04 5.87
CA GLY A 229 3.87 14.80 6.64
C GLY A 229 4.22 15.00 8.10
N TYR A 230 5.36 15.64 8.38
CA TYR A 230 5.81 15.92 9.74
C TYR A 230 4.81 16.79 10.53
N ILE A 231 4.27 17.85 9.92
CA ILE A 231 3.25 18.69 10.55
C ILE A 231 2.03 17.86 10.90
N SER A 232 1.59 17.00 9.99
CA SER A 232 0.42 16.14 10.21
C SER A 232 0.64 15.17 11.36
N ASP A 233 1.83 14.54 11.45
CA ASP A 233 2.20 13.62 12.52
C ASP A 233 2.25 14.37 13.87
N LEU A 234 2.83 15.57 13.92
CA LEU A 234 2.92 16.39 15.12
C LEU A 234 1.54 16.81 15.67
N VAL A 235 0.63 17.22 14.78
CA VAL A 235 -0.70 17.71 15.19
C VAL A 235 -1.62 16.55 15.59
N LEU A 236 -1.39 15.34 15.08
CA LEU A 236 -2.12 14.15 15.51
C LEU A 236 -1.83 13.77 16.98
N GLU A 237 -0.72 14.24 17.57
CA GLU A 237 -0.41 14.04 18.99
C GLU A 237 -1.21 14.97 19.94
N VAL A 238 -1.99 15.90 19.37
CA VAL A 238 -2.81 16.82 20.21
C VAL A 238 -4.02 16.09 20.75
N ASP A 239 -4.20 16.14 22.07
CA ASP A 239 -5.34 15.54 22.76
C ASP A 239 -6.68 15.99 22.17
N GLY A 240 -7.55 15.04 21.89
CA GLY A 240 -8.86 15.26 21.25
C GLY A 240 -8.80 15.55 19.75
N VAL A 241 -7.68 15.30 19.09
CA VAL A 241 -7.54 15.28 17.64
C VAL A 241 -7.28 13.83 17.21
N ASP A 242 -8.14 13.27 16.39
CA ASP A 242 -8.00 11.91 15.87
C ASP A 242 -7.79 11.85 14.36
N SER A 243 -7.99 12.97 13.67
CA SER A 243 -7.67 13.12 12.24
C SER A 243 -7.18 14.52 11.88
N VAL A 244 -6.21 14.59 10.99
CA VAL A 244 -5.54 15.84 10.59
C VAL A 244 -5.44 15.92 9.07
N ALA A 245 -5.72 17.08 8.50
CA ALA A 245 -5.40 17.40 7.11
C ALA A 245 -4.54 18.68 7.04
N VAL A 246 -3.37 18.57 6.40
CA VAL A 246 -2.46 19.69 6.17
C VAL A 246 -2.34 19.95 4.69
N SER A 247 -2.55 21.18 4.26
CA SER A 247 -2.53 21.58 2.85
C SER A 247 -1.39 22.54 2.53
N SER A 248 -0.91 22.50 1.30
CA SER A 248 0.07 23.45 0.78
C SER A 248 -0.13 23.71 -0.70
N TRP A 249 -0.34 24.98 -1.07
CA TRP A 249 -0.28 25.39 -2.45
C TRP A 249 1.13 25.30 -3.02
N GLN A 250 1.25 24.73 -4.21
CA GLN A 250 2.51 24.56 -4.91
C GLN A 250 2.66 25.59 -6.04
N GLY A 251 3.88 25.85 -6.47
CA GLY A 251 4.17 26.82 -7.53
C GLY A 251 3.57 26.48 -8.90
N ASP A 252 3.13 25.24 -9.11
CA ASP A 252 2.43 24.77 -10.32
C ASP A 252 0.91 25.08 -10.30
N GLY A 253 0.43 25.75 -9.25
CA GLY A 253 -0.97 26.11 -9.06
C GLY A 253 -1.86 24.99 -8.54
N GLY A 254 -1.31 23.83 -8.18
CA GLY A 254 -1.99 22.75 -7.47
C GLY A 254 -1.80 22.83 -5.96
N CYS A 255 -2.63 22.10 -5.22
CA CYS A 255 -2.51 22.00 -3.78
C CYS A 255 -2.18 20.55 -3.38
N LYS A 256 -1.00 20.34 -2.79
CA LYS A 256 -0.66 19.08 -2.11
C LYS A 256 -1.27 19.08 -0.72
N PHE A 257 -1.67 17.89 -0.27
CA PHE A 257 -2.13 17.73 1.10
C PHE A 257 -1.71 16.40 1.68
N SER A 258 -1.63 16.37 3.01
CA SER A 258 -1.34 15.19 3.83
C SER A 258 -2.49 14.96 4.79
N VAL A 259 -2.88 13.71 4.96
CA VAL A 259 -3.91 13.27 5.91
C VAL A 259 -3.30 12.26 6.87
N ARG A 260 -3.65 12.38 8.14
CA ARG A 260 -3.37 11.38 9.18
C ARG A 260 -4.64 11.04 9.92
N SER A 261 -4.74 9.80 10.38
CA SER A 261 -5.82 9.37 11.27
C SER A 261 -5.33 8.36 12.30
N ALA A 262 -5.72 8.56 13.54
CA ALA A 262 -5.44 7.66 14.65
C ALA A 262 -6.59 6.67 14.92
N VAL A 263 -7.74 6.85 14.26
CA VAL A 263 -8.96 6.07 14.49
C VAL A 263 -9.37 5.33 13.23
N ARG A 264 -9.74 4.06 13.40
CA ARG A 264 -10.11 3.20 12.29
C ARG A 264 -11.43 3.61 11.60
N GLU A 265 -12.31 4.27 12.34
CA GLU A 265 -13.58 4.79 11.83
C GLU A 265 -13.44 5.93 10.82
N VAL A 266 -12.22 6.49 10.71
CA VAL A 266 -11.85 7.52 9.73
C VAL A 266 -10.57 7.09 9.03
N PRO A 267 -10.59 6.10 8.15
CA PRO A 267 -9.37 5.63 7.49
C PRO A 267 -8.78 6.73 6.61
N ALA A 268 -7.47 7.01 6.78
CA ALA A 268 -6.82 8.11 6.09
C ALA A 268 -6.94 8.06 4.56
N PRO A 269 -6.84 6.89 3.87
CA PRO A 269 -7.01 6.84 2.42
C PRO A 269 -8.41 7.23 1.95
N GLN A 270 -9.46 6.74 2.62
CA GLN A 270 -10.84 7.05 2.28
C GLN A 270 -11.15 8.53 2.53
N LEU A 271 -10.67 9.08 3.66
CA LEU A 271 -10.79 10.51 3.94
C LEU A 271 -10.07 11.35 2.88
N ALA A 272 -8.83 10.99 2.53
CA ALA A 272 -8.06 11.71 1.52
C ALA A 272 -8.73 11.66 0.13
N GLN A 273 -9.24 10.50 -0.27
CA GLN A 273 -10.01 10.34 -1.52
C GLN A 273 -11.30 11.17 -1.51
N PHE A 274 -11.99 11.21 -0.36
CA PHE A 274 -13.20 12.03 -0.20
C PHE A 274 -12.90 13.54 -0.31
N ILE A 275 -11.80 13.99 0.30
CA ILE A 275 -11.33 15.38 0.16
C ILE A 275 -11.02 15.71 -1.30
N ALA A 276 -10.31 14.83 -2.02
CA ALA A 276 -9.89 15.05 -3.41
C ALA A 276 -11.00 14.79 -4.45
N ARG A 277 -12.16 14.23 -4.05
CA ARG A 277 -13.22 13.80 -4.97
C ARG A 277 -13.63 14.92 -5.94
N GLY A 278 -13.53 14.63 -7.25
CA GLY A 278 -13.86 15.56 -8.34
C GLY A 278 -12.79 16.62 -8.63
N LEU A 279 -11.80 16.80 -7.75
CA LEU A 279 -10.80 17.87 -7.84
C LEU A 279 -9.38 17.37 -8.13
N GLY A 280 -9.08 16.10 -7.80
CA GLY A 280 -7.74 15.56 -7.90
C GLY A 280 -7.68 14.08 -7.63
N SER A 281 -6.57 13.64 -7.04
CA SER A 281 -6.32 12.25 -6.67
C SER A 281 -5.72 12.17 -5.28
N ALA A 282 -5.94 11.03 -4.59
CA ALA A 282 -5.39 10.77 -3.28
C ALA A 282 -5.26 9.26 -3.04
N GLY A 283 -4.36 8.88 -2.14
CA GLY A 283 -4.14 7.51 -1.74
C GLY A 283 -3.18 7.43 -0.56
N GLY A 284 -2.93 6.22 -0.07
CA GLY A 284 -2.04 6.00 1.07
C GLY A 284 -2.33 4.69 1.79
N HIS A 285 -1.89 4.60 3.04
CA HIS A 285 -2.06 3.47 3.94
C HIS A 285 -3.04 3.82 5.06
N GLU A 286 -3.45 2.84 5.85
CA GLU A 286 -4.51 2.90 6.86
C GLU A 286 -4.52 4.17 7.72
N ALA A 287 -3.36 4.60 8.24
CA ALA A 287 -3.22 5.77 9.11
C ALA A 287 -2.66 7.02 8.40
N LYS A 288 -2.12 6.88 7.18
CA LYS A 288 -1.35 7.92 6.48
C LYS A 288 -1.75 7.96 5.01
N ALA A 289 -2.21 9.11 4.56
CA ALA A 289 -2.56 9.34 3.17
C ALA A 289 -2.14 10.73 2.72
N GLY A 290 -2.17 10.93 1.43
CA GLY A 290 -1.92 12.25 0.84
C GLY A 290 -2.58 12.36 -0.53
N GLY A 291 -2.58 13.55 -1.07
CA GLY A 291 -3.20 13.78 -2.36
C GLY A 291 -2.81 15.11 -2.97
N TRP A 292 -3.41 15.32 -4.11
CA TRP A 292 -3.25 16.55 -4.88
C TRP A 292 -4.62 17.03 -5.38
N ILE A 293 -4.85 18.33 -5.27
CA ILE A 293 -6.04 19.04 -5.76
C ILE A 293 -5.64 20.02 -6.85
N SER A 294 -6.31 19.96 -7.99
CA SER A 294 -6.17 20.95 -9.07
C SER A 294 -6.67 22.33 -8.62
N GLY A 295 -5.80 23.33 -8.65
CA GLY A 295 -6.18 24.70 -8.33
C GLY A 295 -7.20 25.27 -9.30
N GLU A 296 -7.18 24.88 -10.56
CA GLU A 296 -8.20 25.27 -11.54
C GLU A 296 -9.58 24.73 -11.16
N LYS A 297 -9.68 23.42 -10.89
CA LYS A 297 -10.93 22.79 -10.47
C LYS A 297 -11.42 23.31 -9.13
N PHE A 298 -10.50 23.58 -8.18
CA PHE A 298 -10.85 24.14 -6.89
C PHE A 298 -11.46 25.55 -7.04
N ARG A 299 -10.82 26.42 -7.83
CA ARG A 299 -11.38 27.76 -8.11
C ARG A 299 -12.72 27.71 -8.84
N ALA A 300 -12.90 26.72 -9.72
CA ALA A 300 -14.17 26.53 -10.45
C ALA A 300 -15.35 26.16 -9.55
N LEU A 301 -15.12 25.70 -8.30
CA LEU A 301 -16.20 25.48 -7.32
C LEU A 301 -16.91 26.79 -6.93
N GLY A 302 -16.23 27.93 -7.03
CA GLY A 302 -16.83 29.25 -6.75
C GLY A 302 -17.29 29.45 -5.30
N THR A 303 -16.81 28.64 -4.35
CA THR A 303 -17.26 28.68 -2.95
C THR A 303 -16.77 29.90 -2.19
N GLY A 304 -15.73 30.59 -2.68
CA GLY A 304 -15.05 31.67 -1.95
C GLY A 304 -14.31 31.23 -0.69
N ALA A 305 -14.42 29.99 -0.29
CA ALA A 305 -13.74 29.43 0.87
C ALA A 305 -12.26 29.15 0.59
N GLY A 306 -11.40 29.31 1.59
CA GLY A 306 -10.02 28.88 1.53
C GLY A 306 -9.88 27.35 1.46
N ILE A 307 -8.72 26.86 1.03
CA ILE A 307 -8.47 25.41 0.95
C ILE A 307 -8.58 24.72 2.32
N GLN A 308 -8.16 25.41 3.38
CA GLN A 308 -8.23 24.91 4.75
C GLN A 308 -9.68 24.71 5.20
N ASP A 309 -10.55 25.74 4.98
CA ASP A 309 -11.97 25.66 5.31
C ASP A 309 -12.67 24.58 4.49
N PHE A 310 -12.32 24.46 3.22
CA PHE A 310 -12.83 23.39 2.35
C PHE A 310 -12.46 22.00 2.89
N MET A 311 -11.23 21.80 3.34
CA MET A 311 -10.81 20.52 3.91
C MET A 311 -11.52 20.25 5.23
N ALA A 312 -11.65 21.26 6.10
CA ALA A 312 -12.39 21.12 7.35
C ALA A 312 -13.84 20.68 7.11
N GLU A 313 -14.51 21.33 6.14
CA GLU A 313 -15.87 20.96 5.75
C GLU A 313 -15.94 19.54 5.17
N ARG A 314 -14.99 19.14 4.33
CA ARG A 314 -14.93 17.77 3.81
C ARG A 314 -14.69 16.74 4.91
N MET A 315 -13.85 17.01 5.89
CA MET A 315 -13.62 16.12 7.03
C MET A 315 -14.87 15.97 7.91
N ARG A 316 -15.58 17.06 8.15
CA ARG A 316 -16.86 17.05 8.85
C ARG A 316 -17.91 16.23 8.08
N LEU A 317 -18.10 16.52 6.78
CA LEU A 317 -19.03 15.80 5.91
C LEU A 317 -18.69 14.31 5.82
N PHE A 318 -17.40 13.94 5.79
CA PHE A 318 -17.01 12.54 5.80
C PHE A 318 -17.60 11.82 7.03
N ARG A 319 -17.45 12.39 8.21
CA ARG A 319 -17.99 11.80 9.45
C ARG A 319 -19.52 11.76 9.50
N GLU A 320 -20.16 12.77 8.95
CA GLU A 320 -21.63 12.86 8.91
C GLU A 320 -22.26 11.90 7.89
N THR A 321 -21.57 11.64 6.78
CA THR A 321 -22.11 10.85 5.67
C THR A 321 -21.68 9.38 5.66
N HIS A 322 -20.62 9.01 6.42
CA HIS A 322 -20.16 7.65 6.50
C HIS A 322 -20.70 6.95 7.75
N ALA A 323 -21.67 6.09 7.55
CA ALA A 323 -22.14 5.21 8.61
C ALA A 323 -21.06 4.16 8.92
N VAL A 324 -20.84 3.88 10.21
CA VAL A 324 -19.92 2.83 10.67
C VAL A 324 -20.73 1.64 11.13
N VAL A 325 -20.50 0.48 10.55
CA VAL A 325 -21.04 -0.82 10.93
C VAL A 325 -19.90 -1.68 11.43
N ASP A 326 -19.83 -1.92 12.73
CA ASP A 326 -18.81 -2.79 13.32
C ASP A 326 -19.47 -4.09 13.80
N CYS A 327 -19.23 -5.18 13.08
CA CYS A 327 -19.83 -6.48 13.39
C CYS A 327 -19.42 -7.05 14.77
N SER A 328 -18.43 -6.45 15.44
CA SER A 328 -18.06 -6.77 16.82
C SER A 328 -18.78 -5.91 17.88
N ARG A 329 -19.47 -4.85 17.46
CA ARG A 329 -20.15 -3.87 18.32
C ARG A 329 -21.65 -3.82 17.99
N PRO A 330 -22.50 -4.53 18.74
CA PRO A 330 -23.93 -4.62 18.46
C PRO A 330 -24.65 -3.27 18.35
N GLU A 331 -24.19 -2.26 19.08
CA GLU A 331 -24.74 -0.90 19.07
C GLU A 331 -24.52 -0.13 17.78
N THR A 332 -23.61 -0.58 16.92
CA THR A 332 -23.33 0.04 15.60
C THR A 332 -24.08 -0.63 14.47
N LEU A 333 -24.73 -1.77 14.73
CA LEU A 333 -25.42 -2.53 13.71
C LEU A 333 -26.71 -1.82 13.29
N PRO A 334 -26.94 -1.65 11.97
CA PRO A 334 -28.19 -1.08 11.49
C PRO A 334 -29.35 -2.03 11.80
N ASP A 335 -30.55 -1.47 12.02
CA ASP A 335 -31.76 -2.26 11.94
C ASP A 335 -31.95 -2.78 10.50
N LEU A 336 -32.86 -3.75 10.34
CA LEU A 336 -33.14 -4.35 9.05
C LEU A 336 -34.31 -3.65 8.31
N GLU A 337 -34.68 -2.44 8.72
CA GLU A 337 -35.68 -1.65 8.02
C GLU A 337 -35.14 -1.26 6.64
N GLY A 338 -35.92 -1.45 5.60
CA GLY A 338 -35.52 -1.23 4.21
C GLY A 338 -34.64 -2.34 3.57
N PHE A 339 -34.24 -3.37 4.35
CA PHE A 339 -33.55 -4.52 3.77
C PHE A 339 -34.58 -5.49 3.17
N GLN A 340 -34.34 -5.88 1.92
CA GLN A 340 -35.13 -6.89 1.21
C GLN A 340 -34.41 -8.25 1.22
N ALA A 341 -35.16 -9.31 0.98
CA ALA A 341 -34.61 -10.66 0.89
C ALA A 341 -34.10 -10.94 -0.53
N TYR A 342 -32.88 -11.44 -0.64
CA TYR A 342 -32.26 -11.83 -1.90
C TYR A 342 -31.71 -13.24 -1.82
N ARG A 343 -31.92 -13.99 -2.91
CA ARG A 343 -31.47 -15.37 -3.05
C ARG A 343 -30.16 -15.41 -3.85
N LYS A 344 -29.19 -16.15 -3.36
CA LYS A 344 -27.90 -16.33 -4.02
C LYS A 344 -28.07 -17.17 -5.30
N LEU A 345 -27.57 -16.67 -6.42
CA LEU A 345 -27.57 -17.38 -7.69
C LEU A 345 -26.53 -18.52 -7.69
N LYS A 346 -26.88 -19.62 -8.36
CA LYS A 346 -25.94 -20.74 -8.61
C LYS A 346 -25.03 -20.41 -9.81
N VAL A 347 -24.10 -19.50 -9.61
CA VAL A 347 -23.11 -19.13 -10.63
C VAL A 347 -21.84 -19.97 -10.42
N VAL A 348 -21.27 -20.44 -11.53
CA VAL A 348 -19.99 -21.18 -11.48
C VAL A 348 -18.88 -20.26 -11.02
N ARG A 349 -18.11 -20.73 -10.05
CA ARG A 349 -16.96 -20.10 -9.45
C ARG A 349 -15.74 -21.02 -9.53
N GLY A 350 -14.53 -20.47 -9.31
CA GLY A 350 -13.31 -21.26 -9.20
C GLY A 350 -12.92 -21.44 -7.74
N ALA A 351 -12.30 -22.57 -7.42
CA ALA A 351 -11.74 -22.84 -6.09
C ALA A 351 -10.34 -23.43 -6.23
N VAL A 352 -9.35 -22.82 -5.58
CA VAL A 352 -7.96 -23.33 -5.47
C VAL A 352 -7.71 -23.69 -4.03
N PHE A 353 -7.23 -24.92 -3.80
CA PHE A 353 -6.91 -25.36 -2.44
C PHE A 353 -5.49 -24.95 -2.07
N GLY A 354 -5.31 -24.47 -0.83
CA GLY A 354 -4.02 -23.99 -0.37
C GLY A 354 -2.93 -25.06 -0.36
N GLU A 355 -3.33 -26.33 -0.22
CA GLU A 355 -2.41 -27.48 -0.31
C GLU A 355 -1.92 -27.73 -1.74
N GLU A 356 -2.63 -27.26 -2.76
CA GLU A 356 -2.18 -27.33 -4.17
C GLU A 356 -1.17 -26.23 -4.49
N LEU A 357 -1.21 -25.12 -3.72
CA LEU A 357 -0.26 -24.02 -3.84
C LEU A 357 1.03 -24.26 -3.09
N CYS A 358 0.95 -24.83 -1.88
CA CYS A 358 2.07 -24.98 -0.97
C CYS A 358 2.20 -26.46 -0.54
N ALA A 359 3.30 -27.09 -0.92
CA ALA A 359 3.59 -28.47 -0.50
C ALA A 359 3.85 -28.61 1.01
N VAL A 360 4.24 -27.53 1.67
CA VAL A 360 4.43 -27.42 3.11
C VAL A 360 3.48 -26.34 3.63
N PRO A 361 2.82 -26.53 4.79
CA PRO A 361 1.98 -25.50 5.37
C PRO A 361 2.71 -24.17 5.47
N SER A 362 2.11 -23.12 4.92
CA SER A 362 2.67 -21.79 4.78
C SER A 362 1.61 -20.73 5.04
N LYS A 363 2.03 -19.49 5.27
CA LYS A 363 1.13 -18.36 5.40
C LYS A 363 0.93 -17.71 4.04
N LEU A 364 -0.33 -17.67 3.58
CA LEU A 364 -0.72 -17.04 2.32
C LEU A 364 -1.27 -15.63 2.56
N ARG A 365 -0.88 -14.69 1.72
CA ARG A 365 -1.53 -13.39 1.58
C ARG A 365 -2.30 -13.37 0.27
N VAL A 366 -3.60 -13.16 0.36
CA VAL A 366 -4.53 -13.14 -0.78
C VAL A 366 -4.99 -11.70 -0.98
N ARG A 367 -4.77 -11.15 -2.17
CA ARG A 367 -5.28 -9.82 -2.53
C ARG A 367 -6.72 -9.92 -2.96
N THR A 368 -7.61 -9.44 -2.08
CA THR A 368 -9.04 -9.34 -2.36
C THR A 368 -9.38 -7.95 -2.92
N LEU A 369 -10.62 -7.72 -3.33
CA LEU A 369 -11.10 -6.39 -3.72
C LEU A 369 -11.00 -5.37 -2.59
N GLU A 370 -11.12 -5.84 -1.37
CA GLU A 370 -11.21 -5.04 -0.16
C GLU A 370 -9.84 -4.84 0.51
N GLY A 371 -8.80 -5.49 -0.03
CA GLY A 371 -7.45 -5.43 0.50
C GLY A 371 -6.83 -6.81 0.72
N ASP A 372 -5.64 -6.83 1.30
CA ASP A 372 -4.89 -8.06 1.51
C ASP A 372 -5.40 -8.81 2.74
N MET A 373 -5.70 -10.09 2.57
CA MET A 373 -6.12 -11.02 3.62
C MET A 373 -5.06 -12.10 3.85
N GLU A 374 -4.74 -12.40 5.09
CA GLU A 374 -3.78 -13.45 5.45
C GLU A 374 -4.50 -14.70 5.97
N ILE A 375 -4.12 -15.88 5.45
CA ILE A 375 -4.68 -17.18 5.84
C ILE A 375 -3.58 -18.25 5.78
N GLY A 376 -3.65 -19.25 6.67
CA GLY A 376 -2.76 -20.44 6.55
C GLY A 376 -3.13 -21.29 5.36
N SER A 377 -2.15 -21.78 4.58
CA SER A 377 -2.42 -22.61 3.39
C SER A 377 -3.08 -23.95 3.74
N ALA A 378 -2.75 -24.53 4.89
CA ALA A 378 -3.41 -25.74 5.36
C ALA A 378 -4.89 -25.48 5.64
N GLY A 379 -5.76 -26.10 4.85
CA GLY A 379 -7.19 -25.92 4.95
C GLY A 379 -7.74 -24.60 4.39
N ALA A 380 -6.94 -23.80 3.70
CA ALA A 380 -7.41 -22.64 2.97
C ALA A 380 -8.02 -23.02 1.62
N VAL A 381 -9.05 -22.27 1.20
CA VAL A 381 -9.59 -22.33 -0.16
C VAL A 381 -9.70 -20.90 -0.68
N ILE A 382 -9.06 -20.64 -1.82
CA ILE A 382 -9.12 -19.37 -2.52
C ILE A 382 -10.22 -19.50 -3.58
N VAL A 383 -11.24 -18.65 -3.50
CA VAL A 383 -12.42 -18.71 -4.38
C VAL A 383 -12.38 -17.56 -5.35
N PHE A 384 -12.52 -17.88 -6.64
CA PHE A 384 -12.77 -16.90 -7.70
C PHE A 384 -14.26 -16.59 -7.75
N GLY A 385 -14.60 -15.33 -7.61
CA GLY A 385 -15.99 -14.85 -7.70
C GLY A 385 -16.48 -14.64 -9.13
N VAL A 386 -17.67 -14.05 -9.23
CA VAL A 386 -18.41 -13.92 -10.50
C VAL A 386 -17.83 -12.88 -11.45
N ALA A 387 -17.05 -11.93 -10.96
CA ALA A 387 -16.36 -10.91 -11.75
C ALA A 387 -14.83 -11.14 -11.79
N GLY A 388 -14.37 -12.32 -11.35
CA GLY A 388 -12.95 -12.66 -11.31
C GLY A 388 -12.21 -12.12 -10.09
N GLU A 389 -12.95 -11.58 -9.13
CA GLU A 389 -12.41 -11.25 -7.79
C GLU A 389 -12.02 -12.53 -7.04
N VAL A 390 -11.08 -12.43 -6.10
CA VAL A 390 -10.70 -13.55 -5.24
C VAL A 390 -10.95 -13.21 -3.78
N TYR A 391 -11.31 -14.23 -3.00
CA TYR A 391 -11.40 -14.19 -1.56
C TYR A 391 -11.01 -15.55 -0.98
N ALA A 392 -10.56 -15.59 0.26
CA ALA A 392 -10.15 -16.83 0.88
C ALA A 392 -11.09 -17.23 2.03
N MET A 393 -11.21 -18.52 2.26
CA MET A 393 -11.97 -19.08 3.38
C MET A 393 -11.40 -20.41 3.84
N GLY A 394 -11.76 -20.83 5.05
CA GLY A 394 -11.40 -22.17 5.53
C GLY A 394 -12.18 -23.27 4.80
N ARG A 395 -11.56 -24.44 4.64
CA ARG A 395 -12.13 -25.63 3.96
C ARG A 395 -13.49 -26.04 4.51
N GLU A 396 -13.64 -26.09 5.82
CA GLU A 396 -14.93 -26.45 6.45
C GLU A 396 -16.08 -25.51 6.01
N ARG A 397 -15.81 -24.21 5.95
CA ARG A 397 -16.78 -23.22 5.46
C ARG A 397 -17.03 -23.38 3.97
N PHE A 398 -15.98 -23.66 3.18
CA PHE A 398 -16.10 -23.93 1.75
C PHE A 398 -17.00 -25.14 1.48
N GLU A 399 -16.78 -26.26 2.13
CA GLU A 399 -17.54 -27.50 1.96
C GLU A 399 -19.02 -27.36 2.37
N LYS A 400 -19.30 -26.51 3.36
CA LYS A 400 -20.67 -26.15 3.73
C LYS A 400 -21.36 -25.26 2.68
N THR A 401 -20.58 -24.38 2.02
CA THR A 401 -21.11 -23.31 1.16
C THR A 401 -21.13 -23.72 -0.31
N TYR A 402 -20.12 -24.48 -0.76
CA TYR A 402 -19.90 -24.80 -2.17
C TYR A 402 -19.86 -26.31 -2.44
N GLN A 403 -20.20 -26.63 -3.68
CA GLN A 403 -20.06 -27.97 -4.24
C GLN A 403 -19.14 -27.90 -5.46
N LEU A 404 -18.14 -28.77 -5.50
CA LEU A 404 -17.27 -28.93 -6.66
C LEU A 404 -18.07 -29.52 -7.83
N LEU A 405 -17.74 -29.06 -9.03
CA LEU A 405 -18.24 -29.56 -10.28
C LEU A 405 -17.15 -30.36 -10.99
N GLU A 406 -17.54 -31.24 -11.90
CA GLU A 406 -16.61 -31.90 -12.80
C GLU A 406 -16.10 -30.90 -13.86
N GLY A 407 -14.79 -30.84 -14.05
CA GLY A 407 -14.12 -30.02 -15.05
C GLY A 407 -13.38 -28.80 -14.51
N PRO A 408 -12.56 -28.17 -15.37
CA PRO A 408 -11.78 -26.99 -15.01
C PRO A 408 -12.66 -25.74 -14.87
N TYR A 409 -12.19 -24.78 -14.11
CA TYR A 409 -12.77 -23.44 -14.02
C TYR A 409 -12.34 -22.60 -15.22
N SER A 410 -13.25 -21.78 -15.74
CA SER A 410 -12.95 -20.74 -16.72
C SER A 410 -13.27 -19.37 -16.12
N ARG A 411 -12.29 -18.48 -16.16
CA ARG A 411 -12.46 -17.12 -15.64
C ARG A 411 -13.41 -16.32 -16.53
N PRO A 412 -14.26 -15.43 -15.97
CA PRO A 412 -15.09 -14.50 -16.75
C PRO A 412 -14.25 -13.56 -17.64
N ASP A 413 -14.75 -13.26 -18.85
CA ASP A 413 -14.07 -12.42 -19.85
C ASP A 413 -13.94 -10.93 -19.47
N ALA A 414 -14.70 -10.45 -18.48
CA ALA A 414 -14.73 -9.05 -18.05
C ALA A 414 -14.21 -8.90 -16.60
N PRO A 415 -12.90 -8.79 -16.40
CA PRO A 415 -12.34 -8.55 -15.08
C PRO A 415 -12.67 -7.15 -14.56
N ILE A 416 -12.70 -7.00 -13.25
CA ILE A 416 -12.90 -5.70 -12.60
C ILE A 416 -11.74 -4.76 -12.96
N LYS A 417 -12.09 -3.58 -13.48
CA LYS A 417 -11.10 -2.60 -13.91
C LYS A 417 -10.25 -2.11 -12.72
N GLY A 418 -8.92 -2.20 -12.86
CA GLY A 418 -7.98 -1.73 -11.83
C GLY A 418 -7.72 -2.73 -10.71
N TYR A 419 -8.29 -3.93 -10.75
CA TYR A 419 -8.04 -5.01 -9.79
C TYR A 419 -7.30 -6.17 -10.45
N GLN A 420 -6.22 -6.60 -9.82
CA GLN A 420 -5.50 -7.84 -10.15
C GLN A 420 -5.38 -8.70 -8.90
N PRO A 421 -6.06 -9.87 -8.89
CA PRO A 421 -5.90 -10.82 -7.79
C PRO A 421 -4.46 -11.35 -7.77
N ASN A 422 -3.90 -11.50 -6.59
CA ASN A 422 -2.68 -12.24 -6.40
C ASN A 422 -2.71 -13.04 -5.10
N VAL A 423 -1.88 -14.08 -5.04
CA VAL A 423 -1.66 -14.89 -3.86
C VAL A 423 -0.16 -14.99 -3.64
N LEU A 424 0.29 -14.59 -2.47
CA LEU A 424 1.69 -14.65 -2.06
C LEU A 424 1.85 -15.71 -0.97
N ASP A 425 2.74 -16.66 -1.18
CA ASP A 425 3.29 -17.49 -0.11
C ASP A 425 4.31 -16.66 0.67
N MET A 426 3.95 -16.26 1.88
CA MET A 426 4.76 -15.34 2.68
C MET A 426 6.01 -16.00 3.25
N ASP A 427 5.97 -17.32 3.48
CA ASP A 427 7.10 -18.04 4.05
C ASP A 427 8.13 -18.40 2.98
N ALA A 428 7.67 -18.75 1.77
CA ALA A 428 8.54 -19.03 0.63
C ALA A 428 8.88 -17.80 -0.22
N GLY A 429 8.17 -16.67 -0.01
CA GLY A 429 8.32 -15.46 -0.84
C GLY A 429 7.87 -15.66 -2.29
N ARG A 430 6.98 -16.63 -2.55
CA ARG A 430 6.52 -16.97 -3.90
C ARG A 430 5.18 -16.30 -4.21
N LEU A 431 5.18 -15.47 -5.25
CA LEU A 431 3.95 -14.94 -5.82
C LEU A 431 3.40 -15.89 -6.88
N PHE A 432 2.14 -16.30 -6.74
CA PHE A 432 1.45 -17.10 -7.74
C PHE A 432 0.85 -16.19 -8.80
N SER A 433 1.12 -16.48 -10.08
CA SER A 433 0.51 -15.75 -11.19
C SER A 433 -0.99 -16.06 -11.29
N LEU A 434 -1.75 -15.13 -11.89
CA LEU A 434 -3.18 -15.35 -12.11
C LEU A 434 -3.44 -16.57 -13.02
N GLU A 435 -2.61 -16.78 -14.03
CA GLU A 435 -2.71 -17.92 -14.95
C GLU A 435 -2.47 -19.24 -14.21
N GLU A 436 -1.50 -19.28 -13.31
CA GLU A 436 -1.22 -20.43 -12.46
C GLU A 436 -2.42 -20.72 -11.54
N LEU A 437 -2.96 -19.71 -10.87
CA LEU A 437 -4.13 -19.84 -10.02
C LEU A 437 -5.36 -20.36 -10.79
N VAL A 438 -5.61 -19.82 -11.98
CA VAL A 438 -6.73 -20.26 -12.83
C VAL A 438 -6.51 -21.70 -13.31
N SER A 439 -5.27 -22.11 -13.62
CA SER A 439 -4.97 -23.47 -14.07
C SER A 439 -5.19 -24.53 -12.99
N LEU A 440 -5.03 -24.14 -11.71
CA LEU A 440 -5.28 -25.00 -10.55
C LEU A 440 -6.74 -24.93 -10.06
N ALA A 441 -7.53 -24.01 -10.58
CA ALA A 441 -8.87 -23.77 -10.06
C ALA A 441 -9.86 -24.87 -10.50
N HIS A 442 -10.56 -25.42 -9.53
CA HIS A 442 -11.68 -26.34 -9.71
C HIS A 442 -12.98 -25.56 -9.83
N ALA A 443 -13.84 -25.95 -10.77
CA ALA A 443 -15.15 -25.36 -10.87
C ALA A 443 -16.03 -25.74 -9.66
N CYS A 444 -16.76 -24.77 -9.12
CA CYS A 444 -17.69 -25.00 -8.01
C CYS A 444 -18.93 -24.10 -8.13
N VAL A 445 -20.01 -24.51 -7.44
CA VAL A 445 -21.24 -23.72 -7.30
C VAL A 445 -21.68 -23.67 -5.83
N SER A 446 -22.49 -22.69 -5.47
CA SER A 446 -23.11 -22.65 -4.14
C SER A 446 -24.02 -23.89 -3.93
N ARG A 447 -23.90 -24.56 -2.78
CA ARG A 447 -24.77 -25.71 -2.41
C ARG A 447 -26.19 -25.26 -2.17
N ASP A 448 -26.33 -24.17 -1.44
CA ASP A 448 -27.63 -23.68 -0.98
C ASP A 448 -27.97 -22.37 -1.69
N GLU A 449 -29.25 -22.19 -1.91
CA GLU A 449 -29.87 -20.92 -2.24
C GLU A 449 -30.02 -20.10 -0.96
N SER A 450 -28.87 -19.71 -0.37
CA SER A 450 -28.91 -18.90 0.84
C SER A 450 -29.61 -17.58 0.56
N VAL A 451 -30.57 -17.27 1.41
CA VAL A 451 -31.25 -15.98 1.38
C VAL A 451 -30.53 -15.05 2.34
N ILE A 452 -30.13 -13.90 1.83
CA ILE A 452 -29.57 -12.81 2.63
C ILE A 452 -30.55 -11.65 2.67
N ARG A 453 -30.35 -10.74 3.59
CA ARG A 453 -31.06 -9.45 3.56
C ARG A 453 -30.09 -8.39 3.07
N ALA A 454 -30.49 -7.57 2.12
CA ALA A 454 -29.65 -6.51 1.61
C ALA A 454 -30.47 -5.26 1.24
N ARG A 455 -29.81 -4.11 1.30
CA ARG A 455 -30.33 -2.85 0.75
C ARG A 455 -29.28 -2.16 -0.07
N GLN A 456 -29.70 -1.48 -1.13
CA GLN A 456 -28.83 -0.65 -1.92
C GLN A 456 -28.56 0.68 -1.20
N LEU A 457 -27.30 1.15 -1.24
CA LEU A 457 -26.93 2.45 -0.71
C LEU A 457 -27.42 3.56 -1.64
N GLY A 458 -28.05 4.58 -1.07
CA GLY A 458 -28.57 5.74 -1.78
C GLY A 458 -27.45 6.65 -2.35
N GLU A 459 -27.85 7.70 -3.06
CA GLU A 459 -26.93 8.59 -3.80
C GLU A 459 -25.90 9.31 -2.93
N SER A 460 -26.18 9.53 -1.66
CA SER A 460 -25.28 10.21 -0.71
C SER A 460 -24.80 9.29 0.42
N GLU A 461 -25.24 8.06 0.44
CA GLU A 461 -24.88 7.10 1.50
C GLU A 461 -23.50 6.50 1.28
N HIS A 462 -22.73 6.46 2.34
CA HIS A 462 -21.46 5.75 2.42
C HIS A 462 -21.45 4.92 3.70
N VAL A 463 -20.81 3.76 3.67
CA VAL A 463 -20.73 2.88 4.83
C VAL A 463 -19.31 2.31 4.96
N LEU A 464 -18.83 2.21 6.18
CA LEU A 464 -17.61 1.50 6.54
C LEU A 464 -18.00 0.29 7.38
N VAL A 465 -17.78 -0.91 6.86
CA VAL A 465 -18.14 -2.17 7.54
C VAL A 465 -16.86 -2.83 8.07
N PHE A 466 -16.74 -2.91 9.38
CA PHE A 466 -15.69 -3.67 10.06
C PHE A 466 -16.22 -5.07 10.37
N THR A 467 -15.63 -6.06 9.73
CA THR A 467 -16.04 -7.47 9.92
C THR A 467 -15.39 -8.08 11.15
N ARG A 468 -15.96 -9.18 11.68
CA ARG A 468 -15.37 -9.91 12.82
C ARG A 468 -14.01 -10.54 12.48
N TRP A 469 -13.77 -10.86 11.23
CA TRP A 469 -12.53 -11.51 10.79
C TRP A 469 -11.45 -10.50 10.38
N ASP A 470 -11.81 -9.26 10.00
CA ASP A 470 -10.87 -8.14 9.84
C ASP A 470 -11.43 -6.88 10.55
N PRO A 471 -11.17 -6.75 11.85
CA PRO A 471 -11.66 -5.61 12.63
C PRO A 471 -10.78 -4.34 12.45
N ARG A 472 -9.73 -4.40 11.64
CA ARG A 472 -8.81 -3.27 11.45
C ARG A 472 -9.07 -2.49 10.18
N ARG A 473 -9.49 -3.17 9.12
CA ARG A 473 -9.71 -2.56 7.80
C ARG A 473 -11.18 -2.65 7.44
N PRO A 474 -11.86 -1.51 7.25
CA PRO A 474 -13.25 -1.52 6.86
C PRO A 474 -13.41 -1.81 5.37
N PHE A 475 -14.50 -2.48 5.04
CA PHE A 475 -15.05 -2.52 3.69
C PHE A 475 -15.81 -1.23 3.47
N ALA A 476 -15.41 -0.44 2.49
CA ALA A 476 -16.06 0.82 2.17
C ALA A 476 -17.10 0.62 1.07
N GLY A 477 -18.34 1.03 1.35
CA GLY A 477 -19.41 1.09 0.36
C GLY A 477 -19.81 2.51 0.05
N GLY A 478 -20.18 2.77 -1.19
CA GLY A 478 -20.66 4.06 -1.66
C GLY A 478 -21.97 3.96 -2.43
N PRO A 479 -22.43 5.06 -3.04
CA PRO A 479 -23.69 5.09 -3.76
C PRO A 479 -23.82 3.99 -4.80
N GLY A 480 -24.92 3.24 -4.72
CA GLY A 480 -25.22 2.14 -5.62
C GLY A 480 -24.68 0.78 -5.21
N ASP A 481 -23.73 0.70 -4.28
CA ASP A 481 -23.29 -0.56 -3.67
C ASP A 481 -24.37 -1.11 -2.73
N TRP A 482 -24.17 -2.33 -2.27
CA TRP A 482 -25.13 -3.03 -1.44
C TRP A 482 -24.56 -3.31 -0.05
N LEU A 483 -25.33 -2.93 0.98
CA LEU A 483 -25.08 -3.37 2.35
C LEU A 483 -25.87 -4.67 2.56
N ALA A 484 -25.14 -5.77 2.75
CA ALA A 484 -25.70 -7.10 2.92
C ALA A 484 -25.55 -7.59 4.37
N CYS A 485 -26.60 -8.23 4.89
CA CYS A 485 -26.65 -8.90 6.18
C CYS A 485 -26.81 -10.40 5.97
N TYR A 486 -25.82 -11.17 6.41
CA TYR A 486 -25.80 -12.64 6.33
C TYR A 486 -26.44 -13.32 7.55
N GLY A 487 -26.93 -12.55 8.50
CA GLY A 487 -27.51 -13.00 9.78
C GLY A 487 -26.60 -12.72 10.98
N GLU A 488 -27.17 -12.73 12.18
CA GLU A 488 -26.46 -12.62 13.49
C GLU A 488 -25.43 -11.49 13.59
N GLY A 489 -25.68 -10.34 12.95
CA GLY A 489 -24.77 -9.19 12.95
C GLY A 489 -23.54 -9.37 12.03
N ASP A 490 -23.60 -10.26 11.05
CA ASP A 490 -22.58 -10.41 10.01
C ASP A 490 -22.97 -9.57 8.79
N TYR A 491 -22.28 -8.45 8.59
CA TYR A 491 -22.51 -7.51 7.50
C TYR A 491 -21.30 -7.44 6.58
N ALA A 492 -21.57 -7.15 5.30
CA ALA A 492 -20.55 -6.84 4.30
C ALA A 492 -21.08 -5.85 3.27
N VAL A 493 -20.15 -5.19 2.60
CA VAL A 493 -20.43 -4.41 1.39
C VAL A 493 -20.25 -5.31 0.18
N ILE A 494 -21.15 -5.20 -0.78
CA ILE A 494 -21.04 -5.88 -2.08
C ILE A 494 -21.18 -4.81 -3.16
N GLY A 495 -20.18 -4.71 -4.02
CA GLY A 495 -20.22 -3.82 -5.16
C GLY A 495 -21.40 -4.14 -6.07
N ARG A 496 -21.99 -3.11 -6.67
CA ARG A 496 -23.22 -3.22 -7.50
C ARG A 496 -23.13 -4.33 -8.56
N ASP A 497 -22.07 -4.32 -9.37
CA ASP A 497 -21.91 -5.29 -10.47
C ASP A 497 -21.79 -6.74 -9.97
N ILE A 498 -21.19 -6.93 -8.78
CA ILE A 498 -21.05 -8.25 -8.15
C ILE A 498 -22.39 -8.70 -7.60
N PHE A 499 -23.13 -7.78 -6.95
CA PHE A 499 -24.44 -8.10 -6.38
C PHE A 499 -25.43 -8.53 -7.47
N GLU A 500 -25.56 -7.75 -8.54
CA GLU A 500 -26.47 -8.02 -9.67
C GLU A 500 -26.15 -9.35 -10.39
N ARG A 501 -24.90 -9.81 -10.37
CA ARG A 501 -24.47 -11.10 -10.92
C ARG A 501 -24.59 -12.28 -9.94
N SER A 502 -24.72 -12.00 -8.65
CA SER A 502 -24.65 -13.01 -7.59
C SER A 502 -25.96 -13.27 -6.89
N TYR A 503 -26.93 -12.35 -6.98
CA TYR A 503 -28.17 -12.39 -6.23
C TYR A 503 -29.38 -12.02 -7.11
N GLN A 504 -30.55 -12.54 -6.75
CA GLN A 504 -31.84 -12.17 -7.32
C GLN A 504 -32.87 -12.04 -6.19
N ASP A 505 -34.01 -11.42 -6.47
CA ASP A 505 -35.11 -11.33 -5.51
C ASP A 505 -35.50 -12.72 -5.01
N ALA A 506 -35.77 -12.86 -3.69
CA ALA A 506 -36.03 -14.17 -3.07
C ALA A 506 -37.46 -14.62 -3.20
#